data_a3a4e45e575040f16eb432384acdfb63
#
_entry.id   a3a4e45e575040f16eb432384acdfb63
#
_cell.length_a   1.000
_cell.length_b   1.000
_cell.length_c   1.000
_cell.angle_alpha   90.00
_cell.angle_beta   90.00
_cell.angle_gamma   90.00
#
_symmetry.space_group_name_H-M   'P 1'
#
loop_
_entity.id
_entity.type
_entity.pdbx_description
1 polymer ?
#
loop_
_entity_poly.entity_id
_entity_poly.type
_entity_poly.pdbx_seq_one_letter_code
_entity_poly.pdbx_strand_id
1 'polypeptide(L)'
;MSKLAAPLPLTDGHLLEDFDSGQPSLNEFLQQHALAKQRAMLSRTYVATRENRVVGYYTLAFVTLNSAEAPRRIGRGMPDSIPALLLARLAVDRREQGRGLGRSLLVDALRRVWEVMAHGHAPVRVLVVDAIDESAARFYSRFDMTPSPV
;
A
#
# COMPACT_ATOMS: atom_id res chain seq x y z
N MET A 1 16.05 10.84 -20.77
CA MET A 1 15.29 10.66 -19.52
C MET A 1 14.93 9.20 -19.31
N SER A 2 15.12 8.70 -18.11
CA SER A 2 14.75 7.33 -17.80
C SER A 2 13.23 7.18 -17.78
N LYS A 3 12.76 6.04 -18.27
CA LYS A 3 11.34 5.75 -18.33
C LYS A 3 10.84 5.22 -16.99
N LEU A 4 9.67 5.69 -16.58
CA LEU A 4 9.02 5.18 -15.39
C LEU A 4 8.42 3.80 -15.69
N ALA A 5 8.81 2.78 -14.91
CA ALA A 5 8.26 1.44 -15.03
C ALA A 5 7.10 1.24 -14.06
N ALA A 6 6.08 0.52 -14.53
CA ALA A 6 4.90 0.20 -13.71
C ALA A 6 5.29 -0.62 -12.47
N PRO A 7 4.50 -0.55 -11.38
CA PRO A 7 4.86 -1.25 -10.15
C PRO A 7 4.99 -2.77 -10.32
N LEU A 8 6.08 -3.30 -9.80
CA LEU A 8 6.41 -4.73 -9.77
C LEU A 8 6.80 -5.12 -8.35
N PRO A 9 6.71 -6.41 -8.00
CA PRO A 9 7.16 -6.86 -6.69
C PRO A 9 8.61 -6.50 -6.43
N LEU A 10 8.89 -6.06 -5.21
CA LEU A 10 10.23 -5.72 -4.77
C LEU A 10 11.14 -6.94 -4.85
N THR A 11 12.36 -6.75 -5.37
CA THR A 11 13.43 -7.76 -5.39
C THR A 11 14.71 -7.18 -4.83
N ASP A 12 15.71 -8.04 -4.58
CA ASP A 12 17.02 -7.62 -4.11
C ASP A 12 17.83 -6.88 -5.18
N GLY A 13 17.40 -6.95 -6.44
CA GLY A 13 18.04 -6.21 -7.54
C GLY A 13 17.63 -4.76 -7.66
N HIS A 14 16.61 -4.31 -6.94
CA HIS A 14 16.18 -2.92 -6.99
C HIS A 14 17.10 -2.02 -6.18
N LEU A 15 17.36 -0.80 -6.70
CA LEU A 15 18.21 0.17 -6.04
C LEU A 15 17.36 1.05 -5.11
N LEU A 16 17.62 0.97 -3.81
CA LEU A 16 16.83 1.62 -2.76
C LEU A 16 17.53 2.80 -2.11
N GLU A 17 18.85 2.92 -2.28
CA GLU A 17 19.72 3.80 -1.49
C GLU A 17 19.32 5.27 -1.54
N ASP A 18 18.90 5.73 -2.71
CA ASP A 18 18.60 7.14 -2.95
C ASP A 18 17.15 7.51 -2.69
N PHE A 19 16.34 6.54 -2.26
CA PHE A 19 14.92 6.82 -2.05
C PHE A 19 14.70 7.75 -0.87
N ASP A 20 14.02 8.87 -1.13
CA ASP A 20 13.68 9.85 -0.09
C ASP A 20 12.28 10.42 -0.35
N SER A 21 11.32 9.95 0.43
CA SER A 21 9.95 10.41 0.36
C SER A 21 9.70 11.71 1.14
N GLY A 22 10.66 12.13 1.96
CA GLY A 22 10.47 13.20 2.92
C GLY A 22 9.98 12.72 4.28
N GLN A 23 9.63 11.44 4.40
CA GLN A 23 9.20 10.81 5.65
C GLN A 23 10.23 9.74 6.02
N PRO A 24 11.08 9.98 7.05
CA PRO A 24 12.14 9.02 7.41
C PRO A 24 11.64 7.60 7.68
N SER A 25 10.50 7.45 8.31
CA SER A 25 9.95 6.12 8.61
C SER A 25 9.61 5.33 7.35
N LEU A 26 9.13 6.00 6.31
CA LEU A 26 8.80 5.35 5.03
C LEU A 26 10.07 4.98 4.27
N ASN A 27 11.09 5.83 4.32
CA ASN A 27 12.39 5.55 3.71
C ASN A 27 13.05 4.34 4.40
N GLU A 28 13.06 4.34 5.71
CA GLU A 28 13.66 3.26 6.51
C GLU A 28 12.96 1.93 6.25
N PHE A 29 11.64 1.93 6.21
CA PHE A 29 10.90 0.69 5.93
C PHE A 29 11.33 0.10 4.59
N LEU A 30 11.33 0.89 3.54
CA LEU A 30 11.71 0.41 2.21
C LEU A 30 13.14 -0.14 2.20
N GLN A 31 14.06 0.61 2.78
CA GLN A 31 15.49 0.31 2.69
C GLN A 31 15.92 -0.83 3.62
N GLN A 32 15.26 -1.00 4.76
CA GLN A 32 15.73 -1.92 5.79
C GLN A 32 14.78 -3.06 6.14
N HIS A 33 13.49 -2.94 5.83
CA HIS A 33 12.51 -3.91 6.32
C HIS A 33 11.65 -4.57 5.24
N ALA A 34 11.40 -3.88 4.13
CA ALA A 34 10.39 -4.32 3.15
C ALA A 34 10.71 -5.71 2.57
N LEU A 35 11.94 -5.93 2.12
CA LEU A 35 12.30 -7.20 1.49
C LEU A 35 12.30 -8.35 2.50
N ALA A 36 12.80 -8.11 3.71
CA ALA A 36 12.79 -9.13 4.76
C ALA A 36 11.36 -9.54 5.15
N LYS A 37 10.46 -8.57 5.28
CA LYS A 37 9.06 -8.84 5.58
C LYS A 37 8.37 -9.59 4.44
N GLN A 38 8.71 -9.26 3.20
CA GLN A 38 8.17 -9.97 2.04
C GLN A 38 8.65 -11.42 2.00
N ARG A 39 9.92 -11.66 2.28
CA ARG A 39 10.48 -13.01 2.35
C ARG A 39 9.86 -13.83 3.47
N ALA A 40 9.51 -13.18 4.58
CA ALA A 40 8.82 -13.81 5.70
C ALA A 40 7.30 -13.95 5.47
N MET A 41 6.79 -13.52 4.31
CA MET A 41 5.38 -13.57 3.94
C MET A 41 4.48 -12.74 4.87
N LEU A 42 5.03 -11.70 5.50
CA LEU A 42 4.27 -10.80 6.37
C LEU A 42 3.61 -9.67 5.61
N SER A 43 4.23 -9.24 4.51
CA SER A 43 3.71 -8.19 3.65
C SER A 43 4.31 -8.31 2.27
N ARG A 44 3.76 -7.58 1.31
CA ARG A 44 4.30 -7.55 -0.05
C ARG A 44 4.43 -6.11 -0.50
N THR A 45 5.60 -5.76 -1.02
CA THR A 45 5.91 -4.41 -1.48
C THR A 45 6.04 -4.38 -2.99
N TYR A 46 5.41 -3.39 -3.61
CA TYR A 46 5.47 -3.16 -5.05
C TYR A 46 6.14 -1.82 -5.30
N VAL A 47 7.06 -1.79 -6.26
CA VAL A 47 7.91 -0.63 -6.49
C VAL A 47 7.79 -0.11 -7.93
N ALA A 48 7.67 1.20 -8.08
CA ALA A 48 7.78 1.88 -9.37
C ALA A 48 9.23 2.35 -9.49
N THR A 49 9.84 2.16 -10.66
CA THR A 49 11.26 2.41 -10.85
C THR A 49 11.57 3.25 -12.07
N ARG A 50 12.73 3.91 -12.02
CA ARG A 50 13.41 4.47 -13.18
C ARG A 50 14.83 3.90 -13.18
N GLU A 51 15.20 3.21 -14.26
CA GLU A 51 16.51 2.56 -14.37
C GLU A 51 16.82 1.71 -13.13
N ASN A 52 15.83 0.92 -12.71
CA ASN A 52 15.93 0.02 -11.55
C ASN A 52 16.04 0.73 -10.19
N ARG A 53 16.02 2.06 -10.16
CA ARG A 53 16.01 2.84 -8.94
C ARG A 53 14.56 3.07 -8.50
N VAL A 54 14.24 2.73 -7.26
CA VAL A 54 12.89 2.89 -6.75
C VAL A 54 12.56 4.37 -6.58
N VAL A 55 11.45 4.80 -7.17
CA VAL A 55 10.96 6.17 -7.08
C VAL A 55 9.59 6.27 -6.40
N GLY A 56 8.96 5.15 -6.15
CA GLY A 56 7.72 5.07 -5.40
C GLY A 56 7.42 3.64 -5.01
N TYR A 57 6.68 3.44 -3.95
CA TYR A 57 6.29 2.10 -3.54
C TYR A 57 5.00 2.09 -2.73
N TYR A 58 4.38 0.93 -2.64
CA TYR A 58 3.33 0.68 -1.66
C TYR A 58 3.47 -0.74 -1.12
N THR A 59 2.93 -0.96 0.08
CA THR A 59 3.01 -2.24 0.77
C THR A 59 1.63 -2.70 1.16
N LEU A 60 1.30 -3.96 0.82
CA LEU A 60 0.06 -4.62 1.20
C LEU A 60 0.35 -5.71 2.23
N ALA A 61 -0.53 -5.83 3.22
CA ALA A 61 -0.45 -6.89 4.20
C ALA A 61 -1.84 -7.47 4.45
N PHE A 62 -1.92 -8.76 4.74
CA PHE A 62 -3.18 -9.36 5.18
C PHE A 62 -3.37 -9.07 6.66
N VAL A 63 -4.55 -8.61 7.02
CA VAL A 63 -4.90 -8.33 8.41
C VAL A 63 -6.29 -8.86 8.68
N THR A 64 -6.65 -8.91 9.96
CA THR A 64 -7.98 -9.29 10.41
C THR A 64 -8.58 -8.12 11.17
N LEU A 65 -9.77 -7.71 10.79
CA LEU A 65 -10.52 -6.70 11.52
C LEU A 65 -11.52 -7.36 12.44
N ASN A 66 -11.71 -6.78 13.62
CA ASN A 66 -12.82 -7.11 14.47
C ASN A 66 -14.09 -6.49 13.85
N SER A 67 -15.18 -7.24 13.77
CA SER A 67 -16.43 -6.73 13.18
C SER A 67 -16.95 -5.48 13.89
N ALA A 68 -16.68 -5.35 15.19
CA ALA A 68 -17.03 -4.16 15.96
C ALA A 68 -16.23 -2.91 15.57
N GLU A 69 -15.05 -3.10 14.96
CA GLU A 69 -14.16 -2.02 14.53
C GLU A 69 -14.46 -1.55 13.11
N ALA A 70 -15.21 -2.35 12.35
CA ALA A 70 -15.55 -2.02 10.97
C ALA A 70 -16.71 -1.02 10.92
N PRO A 71 -16.79 -0.17 9.86
CA PRO A 71 -17.99 0.63 9.64
C PRO A 71 -19.24 -0.25 9.64
N ARG A 72 -20.35 0.28 10.17
CA ARG A 72 -21.57 -0.47 10.37
C ARG A 72 -22.05 -1.24 9.13
N ARG A 73 -21.97 -0.61 7.97
CA ARG A 73 -22.40 -1.23 6.71
C ARG A 73 -21.52 -2.40 6.28
N ILE A 74 -20.25 -2.43 6.74
CA ILE A 74 -19.30 -3.49 6.43
C ILE A 74 -19.40 -4.63 7.46
N GLY A 75 -19.50 -4.26 8.75
CA GLY A 75 -19.56 -5.26 9.83
C GLY A 75 -20.86 -6.03 9.93
N ARG A 76 -21.95 -5.49 9.36
CA ARG A 76 -23.26 -6.07 9.47
C ARG A 76 -23.34 -7.42 8.75
N GLY A 77 -23.73 -8.46 9.47
CA GLY A 77 -23.84 -9.81 8.92
C GLY A 77 -22.50 -10.50 8.68
N MET A 78 -21.40 -9.89 9.11
CA MET A 78 -20.06 -10.46 8.97
C MET A 78 -19.68 -11.29 10.20
N PRO A 79 -18.77 -12.26 10.05
CA PRO A 79 -18.22 -12.95 11.21
C PRO A 79 -17.47 -11.99 12.12
N ASP A 80 -17.15 -12.43 13.35
CA ASP A 80 -16.43 -11.60 14.32
C ASP A 80 -15.07 -11.12 13.80
N SER A 81 -14.43 -11.90 12.94
CA SER A 81 -13.17 -11.54 12.29
C SER A 81 -13.39 -11.35 10.80
N ILE A 82 -12.98 -10.21 10.27
CA ILE A 82 -13.14 -9.87 8.86
C ILE A 82 -11.75 -9.86 8.20
N PRO A 83 -11.50 -10.79 7.24
CA PRO A 83 -10.26 -10.75 6.47
C PRO A 83 -10.18 -9.47 5.65
N ALA A 84 -9.04 -8.80 5.70
CA ALA A 84 -8.84 -7.55 4.98
C ALA A 84 -7.42 -7.47 4.44
N LEU A 85 -7.24 -6.61 3.42
CA LEU A 85 -5.92 -6.19 2.99
C LEU A 85 -5.68 -4.79 3.56
N LEU A 86 -4.51 -4.60 4.14
CA LEU A 86 -4.06 -3.32 4.64
C LEU A 86 -3.08 -2.72 3.65
N LEU A 87 -3.40 -1.51 3.14
CA LEU A 87 -2.42 -0.68 2.46
C LEU A 87 -1.64 0.03 3.56
N ALA A 88 -0.57 -0.63 4.01
CA ALA A 88 0.18 -0.22 5.18
C ALA A 88 1.05 1.01 4.93
N ARG A 89 1.59 1.11 3.70
CA ARG A 89 2.47 2.20 3.33
C ARG A 89 2.30 2.55 1.85
N LEU A 90 2.44 3.84 1.55
CA LEU A 90 2.50 4.34 0.19
C LEU A 90 3.38 5.58 0.22
N ALA A 91 4.42 5.59 -0.60
CA ALA A 91 5.38 6.69 -0.58
C ALA A 91 5.92 6.98 -1.98
N VAL A 92 6.20 8.25 -2.23
CA VAL A 92 6.75 8.73 -3.50
C VAL A 92 8.00 9.56 -3.21
N ASP A 93 9.07 9.29 -3.95
CA ASP A 93 10.30 10.05 -3.86
C ASP A 93 10.02 11.53 -4.13
N ARG A 94 10.67 12.43 -3.40
CA ARG A 94 10.50 13.87 -3.52
C ARG A 94 10.62 14.37 -4.96
N ARG A 95 11.51 13.77 -5.74
CA ARG A 95 11.76 14.17 -7.12
C ARG A 95 10.60 13.82 -8.06
N GLU A 96 9.73 12.91 -7.63
CA GLU A 96 8.57 12.48 -8.41
C GLU A 96 7.24 13.02 -7.89
N GLN A 97 7.23 13.68 -6.75
CA GLN A 97 6.00 14.20 -6.15
C GLN A 97 5.38 15.29 -7.02
N GLY A 98 4.04 15.40 -6.98
CA GLY A 98 3.31 16.39 -7.76
C GLY A 98 3.07 16.01 -9.22
N ARG A 99 3.42 14.78 -9.62
CA ARG A 99 3.27 14.30 -11.01
C ARG A 99 2.26 13.18 -11.16
N GLY A 100 1.49 12.89 -10.10
CA GLY A 100 0.45 11.87 -10.14
C GLY A 100 0.91 10.45 -9.85
N LEU A 101 2.18 10.24 -9.45
CA LEU A 101 2.67 8.89 -9.16
C LEU A 101 1.98 8.29 -7.94
N GLY A 102 1.73 9.07 -6.89
CA GLY A 102 1.00 8.59 -5.72
C GLY A 102 -0.38 8.04 -6.08
N ARG A 103 -1.09 8.75 -6.94
CA ARG A 103 -2.38 8.28 -7.44
C ARG A 103 -2.23 6.98 -8.24
N SER A 104 -1.23 6.91 -9.10
CA SER A 104 -0.98 5.71 -9.91
C SER A 104 -0.68 4.50 -9.04
N LEU A 105 0.08 4.69 -7.96
CA LEU A 105 0.36 3.64 -7.00
C LEU A 105 -0.90 3.17 -6.29
N LEU A 106 -1.76 4.10 -5.87
CA LEU A 106 -3.02 3.74 -5.22
C LEU A 106 -3.93 2.97 -6.17
N VAL A 107 -4.05 3.42 -7.43
CA VAL A 107 -4.85 2.71 -8.45
C VAL A 107 -4.31 1.31 -8.68
N ASP A 108 -2.98 1.15 -8.75
CA ASP A 108 -2.36 -0.16 -8.91
C ASP A 108 -2.69 -1.08 -7.73
N ALA A 109 -2.61 -0.55 -6.50
CA ALA A 109 -2.96 -1.30 -5.30
C ALA A 109 -4.43 -1.75 -5.32
N LEU A 110 -5.34 -0.85 -5.68
CA LEU A 110 -6.77 -1.16 -5.78
C LEU A 110 -7.04 -2.23 -6.83
N ARG A 111 -6.33 -2.18 -7.96
CA ARG A 111 -6.45 -3.18 -9.01
C ARG A 111 -6.01 -4.55 -8.54
N ARG A 112 -4.90 -4.64 -7.81
CA ARG A 112 -4.41 -5.91 -7.26
C ARG A 112 -5.35 -6.48 -6.22
N VAL A 113 -5.92 -5.62 -5.37
CA VAL A 113 -6.93 -6.05 -4.39
C VAL A 113 -8.17 -6.59 -5.10
N TRP A 114 -8.62 -5.88 -6.13
CA TRP A 114 -9.76 -6.32 -6.93
C TRP A 114 -9.53 -7.70 -7.54
N GLU A 115 -8.34 -7.95 -8.09
CA GLU A 115 -7.99 -9.24 -8.68
C GLU A 115 -8.03 -10.36 -7.64
N VAL A 116 -7.50 -10.11 -6.45
CA VAL A 116 -7.53 -11.08 -5.35
C VAL A 116 -8.96 -11.43 -4.99
N MET A 117 -9.83 -10.44 -4.87
CA MET A 117 -11.24 -10.62 -4.54
C MET A 117 -12.01 -11.33 -5.65
N ALA A 118 -11.81 -10.90 -6.89
CA ALA A 118 -12.54 -11.41 -8.05
C ALA A 118 -12.19 -12.87 -8.37
N HIS A 119 -10.95 -13.27 -8.17
CA HIS A 119 -10.48 -14.61 -8.45
C HIS A 119 -10.57 -15.57 -7.25
N GLY A 120 -11.05 -15.08 -6.11
CA GLY A 120 -11.24 -15.92 -4.93
C GLY A 120 -9.98 -16.48 -4.31
N HIS A 121 -8.82 -15.86 -4.56
CA HIS A 121 -7.55 -16.31 -4.01
C HIS A 121 -7.45 -16.13 -2.49
N ALA A 122 -8.26 -15.24 -1.93
CA ALA A 122 -8.33 -15.02 -0.50
C ALA A 122 -9.72 -14.46 -0.15
N PRO A 123 -10.25 -14.76 1.05
CA PRO A 123 -11.58 -14.27 1.46
C PRO A 123 -11.53 -12.81 1.94
N VAL A 124 -10.89 -11.95 1.17
CA VAL A 124 -10.75 -10.53 1.51
C VAL A 124 -12.00 -9.76 1.11
N ARG A 125 -12.52 -8.92 2.00
CA ARG A 125 -13.72 -8.14 1.75
C ARG A 125 -13.51 -6.63 1.85
N VAL A 126 -12.37 -6.20 2.41
CA VAL A 126 -12.14 -4.79 2.73
C VAL A 126 -10.69 -4.44 2.47
N LEU A 127 -10.46 -3.26 1.91
CA LEU A 127 -9.14 -2.65 1.88
C LEU A 127 -9.11 -1.56 2.95
N VAL A 128 -8.15 -1.68 3.88
CA VAL A 128 -7.91 -0.70 4.93
C VAL A 128 -6.65 0.07 4.58
N VAL A 129 -6.63 1.37 4.88
CA VAL A 129 -5.48 2.21 4.61
C VAL A 129 -4.97 2.79 5.92
N ASP A 130 -3.66 2.70 6.12
CA ASP A 130 -3.00 3.29 7.27
C ASP A 130 -2.45 4.67 6.87
N ALA A 131 -3.17 5.73 7.23
CA ALA A 131 -2.75 7.09 6.92
C ALA A 131 -1.80 7.58 8.00
N ILE A 132 -0.57 7.90 7.59
CA ILE A 132 0.51 8.27 8.52
C ILE A 132 0.27 9.64 9.20
N ASP A 133 -0.46 10.54 8.53
CA ASP A 133 -0.79 11.86 9.05
C ASP A 133 -2.06 12.40 8.37
N GLU A 134 -2.43 13.63 8.73
CA GLU A 134 -3.62 14.30 8.17
C GLU A 134 -3.53 14.52 6.67
N SER A 135 -2.33 14.80 6.18
CA SER A 135 -2.12 15.00 4.74
C SER A 135 -2.39 13.71 3.97
N ALA A 136 -1.91 12.58 4.48
CA ALA A 136 -2.17 11.27 3.90
C ALA A 136 -3.67 10.93 3.96
N ALA A 137 -4.32 11.21 5.10
CA ALA A 137 -5.75 10.97 5.25
C ALA A 137 -6.56 11.78 4.23
N ARG A 138 -6.19 13.05 4.00
CA ARG A 138 -6.84 13.87 2.96
C ARG A 138 -6.61 13.32 1.57
N PHE A 139 -5.40 12.82 1.29
CA PHE A 139 -5.10 12.18 0.01
C PHE A 139 -6.04 11.01 -0.23
N TYR A 140 -6.16 10.11 0.74
CA TYR A 140 -7.01 8.92 0.58
C TYR A 140 -8.49 9.26 0.50
N SER A 141 -8.96 10.28 1.22
CA SER A 141 -10.38 10.66 1.19
C SER A 141 -10.86 11.13 -0.18
N ARG A 142 -9.94 11.60 -1.03
CA ARG A 142 -10.27 11.96 -2.42
C ARG A 142 -10.72 10.76 -3.26
N PHE A 143 -10.52 9.55 -2.78
CA PHE A 143 -10.85 8.32 -3.48
C PHE A 143 -12.00 7.56 -2.79
N ASP A 144 -12.86 8.28 -2.08
CA ASP A 144 -14.04 7.73 -1.38
C ASP A 144 -13.71 6.66 -0.34
N MET A 145 -12.56 6.79 0.30
CA MET A 145 -12.18 5.86 1.36
C MET A 145 -12.79 6.31 2.69
N THR A 146 -13.54 5.41 3.31
CA THR A 146 -14.21 5.68 4.57
C THR A 146 -13.26 5.52 5.75
N PRO A 147 -13.11 6.53 6.64
CA PRO A 147 -12.30 6.36 7.83
C PRO A 147 -12.82 5.23 8.71
N SER A 148 -11.89 4.45 9.27
CA SER A 148 -12.23 3.43 10.25
C SER A 148 -12.56 4.10 11.60
N PRO A 149 -13.49 3.56 12.38
CA PRO A 149 -13.77 4.07 13.73
C PRO A 149 -12.64 3.82 14.73
N VAL A 150 -11.62 3.09 14.34
CA VAL A 150 -10.46 2.76 15.20
C VAL A 150 -9.22 3.50 14.77
#